data_bb1ad76afc529b1fc971b4b0e5d87bc8
#
_entry.id   bb1ad76afc529b1fc971b4b0e5d87bc8
#
_cell.length_a   1.000
_cell.length_b   1.000
_cell.length_c   1.000
_cell.angle_alpha   90.00
_cell.angle_beta   90.00
_cell.angle_gamma   90.00
#
_symmetry.space_group_name_H-M   'P 1'
#
loop_
_entity.id
_entity.type
_entity.pdbx_description
1 polymer ?
#
loop_
_entity_poly.entity_id
_entity_poly.type
_entity_poly.pdbx_seq_one_letter_code
_entity_poly.pdbx_strand_id
1 'polypeptide(L)'
;IKKEKIWDFTADLRRTAGKEVPIFTKGEKYDVLVVADEKGEFGEYLSYRTWDPRPIAGTQGLKPTSWHRTHEQWGATQMQNRFRRESGRWMTEVDYHAWTAVRSIGEAITRTNSNDISKIKEYLFGEKFGLGAYKGVKVSFRSWNGQLRQPILLAAPRSMVSVSPQEGYIHPVSELDTMGKDQPESTCKF
;
A
#
# COMPACT_ATOMS: atom_id res chain seq x y z
N ILE A 1 -12.72 -3.77 27.01
CA ILE A 1 -11.67 -2.72 27.13
C ILE A 1 -11.13 -2.78 28.54
N LYS A 2 -9.82 -2.97 28.69
CA LYS A 2 -9.15 -3.00 30.00
C LYS A 2 -8.75 -1.60 30.49
N LYS A 3 -8.26 -0.78 29.56
CA LYS A 3 -7.76 0.56 29.84
C LYS A 3 -7.90 1.39 28.58
N GLU A 4 -8.21 2.64 28.76
CA GLU A 4 -8.37 3.63 27.69
C GLU A 4 -7.57 4.87 28.00
N LYS A 5 -7.00 5.50 26.96
CA LYS A 5 -6.35 6.80 27.05
C LYS A 5 -6.73 7.63 25.83
N ILE A 6 -7.19 8.83 26.11
CA ILE A 6 -7.46 9.85 25.11
C ILE A 6 -6.34 10.88 25.19
N TRP A 7 -5.72 11.22 24.06
CA TRP A 7 -4.73 12.29 23.97
C TRP A 7 -5.39 13.61 23.61
N ASP A 8 -5.04 14.65 24.33
CA ASP A 8 -5.48 16.01 24.04
C ASP A 8 -4.74 16.57 22.82
N PHE A 9 -5.47 17.17 21.89
CA PHE A 9 -4.95 17.76 20.64
C PHE A 9 -4.20 19.09 20.87
N THR A 10 -4.17 19.61 22.07
CA THR A 10 -3.45 20.85 22.41
C THR A 10 -1.95 20.64 22.69
N ALA A 11 -1.52 19.39 22.88
CA ALA A 11 -0.13 19.04 23.16
C ALA A 11 0.64 18.67 21.88
N ASP A 12 1.97 18.75 21.92
CA ASP A 12 2.83 18.13 20.92
C ASP A 12 2.73 16.59 21.04
N LEU A 13 1.71 16.05 20.37
CA LEU A 13 1.31 14.65 20.49
C LEU A 13 2.43 13.68 20.08
N ARG A 14 3.21 14.02 19.08
CA ARG A 14 4.33 13.17 18.63
C ARG A 14 5.37 13.00 19.74
N ARG A 15 5.70 14.08 20.42
CA ARG A 15 6.66 14.08 21.51
C ARG A 15 6.11 13.41 22.76
N THR A 16 4.86 13.69 23.08
CA THR A 16 4.17 13.19 24.27
C THR A 16 3.87 11.70 24.16
N ALA A 17 3.34 11.24 23.02
CA ALA A 17 3.02 9.82 22.79
C ALA A 17 4.26 8.92 22.94
N GLY A 18 5.42 9.34 22.45
CA GLY A 18 6.67 8.59 22.58
C GLY A 18 7.06 8.28 24.02
N LYS A 19 6.65 9.12 24.97
CA LYS A 19 6.91 8.94 26.42
C LYS A 19 5.77 8.23 27.13
N GLU A 20 4.54 8.55 26.79
CA GLU A 20 3.37 8.11 27.51
C GLU A 20 2.88 6.71 27.11
N VAL A 21 3.11 6.27 25.88
CA VAL A 21 2.69 4.94 25.42
C VAL A 21 3.34 3.82 26.21
N PRO A 22 4.67 3.81 26.48
CA PRO A 22 5.27 2.81 27.36
C PRO A 22 4.66 2.83 28.76
N ILE A 23 4.43 4.02 29.32
CA ILE A 23 3.83 4.17 30.67
C ILE A 23 2.39 3.62 30.68
N PHE A 24 1.61 3.95 29.66
CA PHE A 24 0.22 3.50 29.54
C PHE A 24 0.10 1.98 29.43
N THR A 25 1.02 1.34 28.74
CA THR A 25 1.01 -0.11 28.47
C THR A 25 1.80 -0.93 29.49
N LYS A 26 2.55 -0.30 30.38
CA LYS A 26 3.38 -0.98 31.39
C LYS A 26 2.53 -1.75 32.39
N GLY A 27 2.88 -3.03 32.58
CA GLY A 27 2.24 -3.91 33.57
C GLY A 27 0.81 -4.35 33.22
N GLU A 28 0.28 -3.91 32.10
CA GLU A 28 -1.05 -4.30 31.65
C GLU A 28 -1.01 -5.63 30.88
N LYS A 29 -1.86 -6.56 31.23
CA LYS A 29 -2.07 -7.79 30.47
C LYS A 29 -3.18 -7.56 29.44
N TYR A 30 -2.81 -7.39 28.18
CA TYR A 30 -3.72 -7.21 27.06
C TYR A 30 -3.24 -8.02 25.84
N ASP A 31 -4.13 -8.36 24.95
CA ASP A 31 -3.82 -9.12 23.75
C ASP A 31 -3.58 -8.21 22.55
N VAL A 32 -4.35 -7.14 22.43
CA VAL A 32 -4.30 -6.20 21.30
C VAL A 32 -4.42 -4.77 21.82
N LEU A 33 -3.60 -3.88 21.26
CA LEU A 33 -3.74 -2.43 21.42
C LEU A 33 -4.54 -1.87 20.24
N VAL A 34 -5.71 -1.30 20.52
CA VAL A 34 -6.53 -0.64 19.51
C VAL A 34 -6.24 0.85 19.49
N VAL A 35 -6.01 1.40 18.30
CA VAL A 35 -5.64 2.80 18.10
C VAL A 35 -6.61 3.48 17.14
N ALA A 36 -7.13 4.64 17.54
CA ALA A 36 -7.92 5.55 16.72
C ALA A 36 -7.17 6.87 16.57
N ASP A 37 -6.41 6.99 15.48
CA ASP A 37 -5.60 8.17 15.14
C ASP A 37 -5.70 8.43 13.64
N GLU A 38 -6.86 8.94 13.22
CA GLU A 38 -7.15 9.23 11.82
C GLU A 38 -6.19 10.26 11.20
N LYS A 39 -5.71 11.19 12.01
CA LYS A 39 -4.79 12.23 11.56
C LYS A 39 -3.33 11.79 11.52
N GLY A 40 -2.99 10.64 12.12
CA GLY A 40 -1.62 10.14 12.20
C GLY A 40 -0.70 11.01 13.09
N GLU A 41 -1.24 11.59 14.15
CA GLU A 41 -0.49 12.54 14.98
C GLU A 41 0.33 11.87 16.10
N PHE A 42 -0.17 10.79 16.68
CA PHE A 42 0.50 10.10 17.78
C PHE A 42 0.77 8.61 17.54
N GLY A 43 0.03 8.00 16.62
CA GLY A 43 0.04 6.56 16.44
C GLY A 43 1.24 6.02 15.66
N GLU A 44 1.95 6.86 14.93
CA GLU A 44 3.04 6.46 14.05
C GLU A 44 4.14 5.64 14.74
N TYR A 45 4.36 5.88 16.03
CA TYR A 45 5.42 5.24 16.81
C TYR A 45 4.93 4.08 17.70
N LEU A 46 3.65 3.81 17.74
CA LEU A 46 3.08 2.83 18.67
C LEU A 46 3.67 1.43 18.53
N SER A 47 3.93 1.00 17.29
CA SER A 47 4.52 -0.31 17.00
C SER A 47 5.87 -0.57 17.69
N TYR A 48 6.57 0.50 18.09
CA TYR A 48 7.90 0.43 18.68
C TYR A 48 7.96 0.91 20.12
N ARG A 49 6.84 1.32 20.70
CA ARG A 49 6.80 2.04 21.99
C ARG A 49 5.93 1.41 23.04
N THR A 50 5.21 0.33 22.73
CA THR A 50 4.53 -0.45 23.76
C THR A 50 5.54 -1.07 24.71
N TRP A 51 5.19 -1.19 25.99
CA TRP A 51 6.07 -1.80 27.00
C TRP A 51 6.40 -3.25 26.63
N ASP A 52 5.39 -4.05 26.32
CA ASP A 52 5.54 -5.39 25.75
C ASP A 52 5.13 -5.39 24.27
N PRO A 53 5.81 -6.15 23.40
CA PRO A 53 5.39 -6.33 22.02
C PRO A 53 4.01 -6.97 21.96
N ARG A 54 3.02 -6.28 21.40
CA ARG A 54 1.65 -6.75 21.22
C ARG A 54 1.11 -6.30 19.87
N PRO A 55 0.18 -7.06 19.28
CA PRO A 55 -0.50 -6.64 18.06
C PRO A 55 -1.18 -5.27 18.22
N ILE A 56 -1.09 -4.47 17.18
CA ILE A 56 -1.75 -3.17 17.08
C ILE A 56 -2.81 -3.25 15.99
N ALA A 57 -4.00 -2.78 16.28
CA ALA A 57 -5.13 -2.74 15.37
C ALA A 57 -5.72 -1.30 15.30
N GLY A 58 -6.59 -1.07 14.34
CA GLY A 58 -7.19 0.23 14.08
C GLY A 58 -6.40 1.05 13.06
N THR A 59 -6.38 2.37 13.21
CA THR A 59 -5.80 3.30 12.22
C THR A 59 -4.29 3.14 12.03
N GLN A 60 -3.60 2.59 13.02
CA GLN A 60 -2.15 2.39 13.02
C GLN A 60 -1.73 0.91 12.90
N GLY A 61 -2.69 0.04 12.60
CA GLY A 61 -2.43 -1.35 12.25
C GLY A 61 -1.79 -1.51 10.87
N LEU A 62 -1.61 -2.75 10.46
CA LEU A 62 -1.20 -3.06 9.09
C LEU A 62 -2.27 -2.64 8.10
N LYS A 63 -1.87 -1.91 7.07
CA LYS A 63 -2.73 -1.47 5.97
C LYS A 63 -2.27 -2.10 4.66
N PRO A 64 -3.17 -2.67 3.87
CA PRO A 64 -2.87 -2.97 2.49
C PRO A 64 -2.78 -1.66 1.70
N THR A 65 -1.73 -1.51 0.92
CA THR A 65 -1.53 -0.30 0.10
C THR A 65 -0.78 -0.63 -1.19
N SER A 66 -1.04 0.13 -2.22
CA SER A 66 -0.30 0.01 -3.48
C SER A 66 1.07 0.67 -3.42
N TRP A 67 1.29 1.62 -2.52
CA TRP A 67 2.58 2.30 -2.36
C TRP A 67 2.81 2.76 -0.93
N HIS A 68 4.05 2.60 -0.48
CA HIS A 68 4.47 3.09 0.83
C HIS A 68 5.88 3.68 0.78
N ARG A 69 6.13 4.73 1.55
CA ARG A 69 7.42 5.44 1.58
C ARG A 69 8.61 4.58 2.00
N THR A 70 8.37 3.47 2.69
CA THR A 70 9.40 2.53 3.12
C THR A 70 9.60 1.37 2.15
N HIS A 71 8.97 1.43 0.98
CA HIS A 71 9.22 0.47 -0.08
C HIS A 71 10.54 0.80 -0.79
N GLU A 72 11.54 -0.07 -0.64
CA GLU A 72 12.90 0.17 -1.11
C GLU A 72 13.34 -0.76 -2.22
N GLN A 73 12.65 -1.88 -2.41
CA GLN A 73 13.01 -2.93 -3.36
C GLN A 73 12.69 -2.53 -4.82
N TRP A 74 13.31 -3.24 -5.76
CA TRP A 74 13.05 -3.17 -7.20
C TRP A 74 13.11 -1.76 -7.81
N GLY A 75 13.96 -0.89 -7.26
CA GLY A 75 14.11 0.48 -7.74
C GLY A 75 13.13 1.49 -7.14
N ALA A 76 12.32 1.10 -6.17
CA ALA A 76 11.36 1.99 -5.52
C ALA A 76 12.02 3.18 -4.83
N THR A 77 13.20 2.98 -4.22
CA THR A 77 13.98 4.08 -3.62
C THR A 77 14.30 5.19 -4.62
N GLN A 78 14.70 4.83 -5.85
CA GLN A 78 15.02 5.81 -6.87
C GLN A 78 13.77 6.57 -7.30
N MET A 79 12.63 5.90 -7.45
CA MET A 79 11.37 6.55 -7.76
C MET A 79 10.93 7.51 -6.66
N GLN A 80 10.98 7.09 -5.40
CA GLN A 80 10.69 7.93 -4.24
C GLN A 80 11.57 9.19 -4.22
N ASN A 81 12.87 9.04 -4.42
CA ASN A 81 13.81 10.15 -4.40
C ASN A 81 13.58 11.15 -5.55
N ARG A 82 13.25 10.64 -6.76
CA ARG A 82 12.87 11.50 -7.89
C ARG A 82 11.60 12.28 -7.58
N PHE A 83 10.55 11.59 -7.13
CA PHE A 83 9.29 12.22 -6.77
C PHE A 83 9.48 13.27 -5.67
N ARG A 84 10.22 12.94 -4.60
CA ARG A 84 10.49 13.87 -3.50
C ARG A 84 11.25 15.10 -3.94
N ARG A 85 12.20 14.96 -4.86
CA ARG A 85 12.96 16.10 -5.39
C ARG A 85 12.06 17.07 -6.16
N GLU A 86 11.10 16.54 -6.91
CA GLU A 86 10.18 17.36 -7.71
C GLU A 86 9.02 17.96 -6.88
N SER A 87 8.50 17.20 -5.92
CA SER A 87 7.29 17.56 -5.17
C SER A 87 7.54 18.12 -3.77
N GLY A 88 8.75 17.97 -3.22
CA GLY A 88 9.09 18.34 -1.85
C GLY A 88 8.51 17.42 -0.77
N ARG A 89 7.79 16.35 -1.12
CA ARG A 89 7.14 15.42 -0.20
C ARG A 89 7.31 13.95 -0.62
N TRP A 90 6.94 13.03 0.26
CA TRP A 90 6.89 11.62 -0.08
C TRP A 90 5.72 11.31 -1.02
N MET A 91 5.94 10.35 -1.93
CA MET A 91 4.91 9.81 -2.81
C MET A 91 3.86 9.05 -1.99
N THR A 92 2.61 9.37 -2.23
CA THR A 92 1.46 8.66 -1.67
C THR A 92 0.96 7.57 -2.62
N GLU A 93 0.02 6.76 -2.16
CA GLU A 93 -0.67 5.76 -2.98
C GLU A 93 -1.38 6.39 -4.19
N VAL A 94 -2.02 7.53 -4.00
CA VAL A 94 -2.71 8.27 -5.09
C VAL A 94 -1.72 8.74 -6.15
N ASP A 95 -0.56 9.27 -5.73
CA ASP A 95 0.50 9.68 -6.66
C ASP A 95 1.02 8.49 -7.48
N TYR A 96 1.20 7.35 -6.81
CA TYR A 96 1.64 6.12 -7.47
C TYR A 96 0.62 5.63 -8.50
N HIS A 97 -0.68 5.68 -8.17
CA HIS A 97 -1.74 5.31 -9.12
C HIS A 97 -1.76 6.24 -10.34
N ALA A 98 -1.66 7.55 -10.13
CA ALA A 98 -1.59 8.52 -11.21
C ALA A 98 -0.35 8.29 -12.10
N TRP A 99 0.81 8.07 -11.49
CA TRP A 99 2.03 7.73 -12.22
C TRP A 99 1.87 6.45 -13.03
N THR A 100 1.32 5.39 -12.43
CA THR A 100 1.12 4.09 -13.10
C THR A 100 0.16 4.22 -14.27
N ALA A 101 -0.91 4.99 -14.14
CA ALA A 101 -1.88 5.23 -15.23
C ALA A 101 -1.20 5.91 -16.43
N VAL A 102 -0.47 7.00 -16.19
CA VAL A 102 0.24 7.72 -17.26
C VAL A 102 1.33 6.85 -17.89
N ARG A 103 2.08 6.09 -17.09
CA ARG A 103 3.11 5.18 -17.58
C ARG A 103 2.52 4.04 -18.41
N SER A 104 1.35 3.53 -18.05
CA SER A 104 0.67 2.48 -18.84
C SER A 104 0.31 2.98 -20.25
N ILE A 105 -0.23 4.19 -20.33
CA ILE A 105 -0.55 4.81 -21.64
C ILE A 105 0.74 5.03 -22.44
N GLY A 106 1.78 5.58 -21.83
CA GLY A 106 3.05 5.81 -22.51
C GLY A 106 3.71 4.52 -23.01
N GLU A 107 3.65 3.44 -22.23
CA GLU A 107 4.12 2.11 -22.64
C GLU A 107 3.30 1.59 -23.84
N ALA A 108 1.98 1.72 -23.77
CA ALA A 108 1.11 1.28 -24.87
C ALA A 108 1.38 2.05 -26.18
N ILE A 109 1.50 3.37 -26.13
CA ILE A 109 1.84 4.21 -27.29
C ILE A 109 3.20 3.77 -27.87
N THR A 110 4.19 3.58 -27.03
CA THR A 110 5.52 3.18 -27.46
C THR A 110 5.51 1.80 -28.13
N ARG A 111 4.77 0.83 -27.56
CA ARG A 111 4.72 -0.55 -28.10
C ARG A 111 3.87 -0.70 -29.34
N THR A 112 2.79 0.07 -29.42
CA THR A 112 1.91 0.04 -30.62
C THR A 112 2.37 0.97 -31.72
N ASN A 113 3.31 1.87 -31.41
CA ASN A 113 3.72 2.97 -32.27
C ASN A 113 2.50 3.73 -32.85
N SER A 114 1.51 3.98 -32.00
CA SER A 114 0.23 4.56 -32.40
C SER A 114 -0.33 5.45 -31.29
N ASN A 115 -1.03 6.51 -31.68
CA ASN A 115 -1.86 7.34 -30.81
C ASN A 115 -3.37 7.04 -30.97
N ASP A 116 -3.72 6.01 -31.72
CA ASP A 116 -5.11 5.55 -31.86
C ASP A 116 -5.58 4.91 -30.56
N ILE A 117 -6.70 5.43 -30.02
CA ILE A 117 -7.24 5.02 -28.72
C ILE A 117 -7.65 3.55 -28.73
N SER A 118 -8.20 3.06 -29.84
CA SER A 118 -8.64 1.66 -29.96
C SER A 118 -7.46 0.70 -29.88
N LYS A 119 -6.36 1.01 -30.58
CA LYS A 119 -5.13 0.21 -30.55
C LYS A 119 -4.46 0.26 -29.18
N ILE A 120 -4.45 1.44 -28.54
CA ILE A 120 -3.91 1.60 -27.18
C ILE A 120 -4.73 0.75 -26.19
N LYS A 121 -6.06 0.83 -26.25
CA LYS A 121 -6.96 0.05 -25.40
C LYS A 121 -6.77 -1.45 -25.60
N GLU A 122 -6.76 -1.91 -26.85
CA GLU A 122 -6.53 -3.31 -27.19
C GLU A 122 -5.20 -3.84 -26.63
N TYR A 123 -4.13 -3.05 -26.74
CA TYR A 123 -2.83 -3.41 -26.16
C TYR A 123 -2.85 -3.45 -24.64
N LEU A 124 -3.44 -2.44 -23.98
CA LEU A 124 -3.48 -2.32 -22.51
C LEU A 124 -4.21 -3.51 -21.85
N PHE A 125 -5.30 -3.98 -22.47
CA PHE A 125 -6.09 -5.08 -21.94
C PHE A 125 -5.74 -6.45 -22.56
N GLY A 126 -4.76 -6.46 -23.45
CA GLY A 126 -4.26 -7.68 -24.07
C GLY A 126 -3.19 -8.38 -23.25
N GLU A 127 -2.93 -9.65 -23.57
CA GLU A 127 -1.96 -10.51 -22.88
C GLU A 127 -0.51 -10.01 -22.99
N LYS A 128 -0.20 -9.19 -24.00
CA LYS A 128 1.15 -8.66 -24.24
C LYS A 128 1.52 -7.50 -23.32
N PHE A 129 0.53 -6.88 -22.69
CA PHE A 129 0.79 -5.76 -21.81
C PHE A 129 1.43 -6.22 -20.50
N GLY A 130 2.50 -5.55 -20.10
CA GLY A 130 3.13 -5.74 -18.81
C GLY A 130 4.05 -4.56 -18.49
N LEU A 131 3.71 -3.85 -17.41
CA LEU A 131 4.45 -2.67 -16.98
C LEU A 131 5.36 -2.98 -15.80
N GLY A 132 6.63 -2.59 -15.90
CA GLY A 132 7.54 -2.53 -14.74
C GLY A 132 7.15 -1.36 -13.83
N ALA A 133 6.60 -1.67 -12.65
CA ALA A 133 6.02 -0.69 -11.74
C ALA A 133 6.61 -0.76 -10.34
N TYR A 134 7.89 -1.12 -10.24
CA TYR A 134 8.63 -1.22 -8.98
C TYR A 134 8.04 -2.20 -7.95
N LYS A 135 7.44 -3.30 -8.45
CA LYS A 135 6.76 -4.31 -7.63
C LYS A 135 7.40 -5.70 -7.68
N GLY A 136 8.57 -5.83 -8.31
CA GLY A 136 9.24 -7.12 -8.51
C GLY A 136 8.69 -7.94 -9.67
N VAL A 137 7.46 -7.72 -10.06
CA VAL A 137 6.80 -8.37 -11.19
C VAL A 137 6.20 -7.33 -12.13
N LYS A 138 5.92 -7.74 -13.37
CA LYS A 138 5.18 -6.89 -14.31
C LYS A 138 3.72 -6.83 -13.87
N VAL A 139 3.17 -5.62 -13.76
CA VAL A 139 1.74 -5.41 -13.50
C VAL A 139 0.96 -5.41 -14.81
N SER A 140 -0.28 -5.84 -14.78
CA SER A 140 -1.15 -5.95 -15.96
C SER A 140 -2.59 -5.66 -15.61
N PHE A 141 -3.43 -5.40 -16.63
CA PHE A 141 -4.85 -5.19 -16.41
C PHE A 141 -5.64 -6.50 -16.56
N ARG A 142 -6.68 -6.64 -15.74
CA ARG A 142 -7.69 -7.68 -15.93
C ARG A 142 -8.57 -7.31 -17.12
N SER A 143 -8.68 -8.20 -18.10
CA SER A 143 -9.48 -7.97 -19.31
C SER A 143 -10.99 -7.85 -19.03
N TRP A 144 -11.48 -8.47 -17.96
CA TRP A 144 -12.90 -8.56 -17.64
C TRP A 144 -13.45 -7.43 -16.77
N ASN A 145 -12.59 -6.66 -16.08
CA ASN A 145 -13.03 -5.54 -15.24
C ASN A 145 -12.13 -4.31 -15.34
N GLY A 146 -11.05 -4.37 -16.12
CA GLY A 146 -10.11 -3.25 -16.29
C GLY A 146 -9.26 -2.90 -15.08
N GLN A 147 -9.28 -3.69 -14.01
CA GLN A 147 -8.51 -3.46 -12.81
C GLN A 147 -7.03 -3.78 -13.03
N LEU A 148 -6.15 -2.90 -12.58
CA LEU A 148 -4.71 -3.16 -12.57
C LEU A 148 -4.38 -4.20 -11.50
N ARG A 149 -3.83 -5.33 -11.92
CA ARG A 149 -3.30 -6.38 -11.04
C ARG A 149 -1.90 -6.00 -10.62
N GLN A 150 -1.66 -5.97 -9.33
CA GLN A 150 -0.35 -5.64 -8.77
C GLN A 150 -0.16 -6.27 -7.40
N PRO A 151 1.08 -6.53 -6.98
CA PRO A 151 1.36 -6.88 -5.60
C PRO A 151 0.94 -5.76 -4.66
N ILE A 152 0.32 -6.13 -3.54
CA ILE A 152 -0.14 -5.23 -2.50
C ILE A 152 0.85 -5.25 -1.35
N LEU A 153 1.29 -4.08 -0.93
CA LEU A 153 2.17 -3.92 0.21
C LEU A 153 1.34 -3.98 1.50
N LEU A 154 1.82 -4.69 2.49
CA LEU A 154 1.30 -4.64 3.86
C LEU A 154 2.24 -3.80 4.68
N ALA A 155 1.79 -2.61 5.04
CA ALA A 155 2.62 -1.62 5.70
C ALA A 155 2.03 -1.14 7.02
N ALA A 156 2.88 -0.98 8.02
CA ALA A 156 2.64 -0.14 9.19
C ALA A 156 3.12 1.30 8.88
N PRO A 157 2.77 2.30 9.67
CA PRO A 157 3.09 3.71 9.36
C PRO A 157 4.56 4.01 9.03
N ARG A 158 5.49 3.24 9.58
CA ARG A 158 6.93 3.44 9.40
C ARG A 158 7.70 2.25 8.82
N SER A 159 7.01 1.18 8.46
CA SER A 159 7.67 -0.03 7.93
C SER A 159 6.78 -0.77 6.96
N MET A 160 7.39 -1.30 5.93
CA MET A 160 6.78 -2.33 5.10
C MET A 160 7.04 -3.68 5.78
N VAL A 161 5.98 -4.43 6.04
CA VAL A 161 6.05 -5.71 6.76
C VAL A 161 6.11 -6.87 5.78
N SER A 162 5.31 -6.81 4.71
CA SER A 162 5.20 -7.89 3.75
C SER A 162 4.65 -7.39 2.42
N VAL A 163 4.73 -8.23 1.41
CA VAL A 163 4.13 -8.01 0.09
C VAL A 163 3.22 -9.20 -0.24
N SER A 164 1.99 -8.93 -0.59
CA SER A 164 1.05 -9.95 -1.08
C SER A 164 1.11 -10.00 -2.62
N PRO A 165 1.01 -11.18 -3.27
CA PRO A 165 0.70 -12.49 -2.69
C PRO A 165 1.87 -13.12 -1.96
N GLN A 166 1.54 -13.99 -1.00
CA GLN A 166 2.50 -14.75 -0.21
C GLN A 166 2.61 -16.17 -0.74
N GLU A 167 3.78 -16.76 -0.61
CA GLU A 167 4.00 -18.17 -0.91
C GLU A 167 2.99 -19.05 -0.13
N GLY A 168 2.43 -20.06 -0.81
CA GLY A 168 1.37 -20.90 -0.26
C GLY A 168 -0.07 -20.38 -0.42
N TYR A 169 -0.21 -19.12 -0.86
CA TYR A 169 -1.52 -18.49 -1.10
C TYR A 169 -1.63 -17.95 -2.54
N ILE A 170 -0.90 -18.56 -3.47
CA ILE A 170 -0.81 -18.11 -4.85
C ILE A 170 -1.98 -18.69 -5.64
N HIS A 171 -2.65 -17.84 -6.40
CA HIS A 171 -3.71 -18.25 -7.31
C HIS A 171 -3.17 -19.18 -8.40
N PRO A 172 -3.87 -20.28 -8.74
CA PRO A 172 -3.37 -21.28 -9.67
C PRO A 172 -3.15 -20.77 -11.11
N VAL A 173 -3.84 -19.70 -11.51
CA VAL A 173 -3.75 -19.14 -12.87
C VAL A 173 -2.81 -17.93 -12.91
N SER A 174 -2.88 -17.05 -11.93
CA SER A 174 -2.07 -15.82 -11.87
C SER A 174 -1.77 -15.45 -10.43
N GLU A 175 -0.50 -15.24 -10.13
CA GLU A 175 -0.07 -14.75 -8.82
C GLU A 175 -0.77 -13.45 -8.41
N LEU A 176 -1.09 -12.61 -9.39
CA LEU A 176 -1.72 -11.31 -9.14
C LEU A 176 -3.24 -11.40 -8.92
N ASP A 177 -3.85 -12.56 -9.08
CA ASP A 177 -5.27 -12.80 -8.84
C ASP A 177 -5.55 -13.51 -7.50
N THR A 178 -4.55 -13.67 -6.66
CA THR A 178 -4.64 -14.38 -5.37
C THR A 178 -5.66 -13.78 -4.40
N MET A 179 -6.02 -12.52 -4.57
CA MET A 179 -6.91 -11.80 -3.66
C MET A 179 -8.05 -11.14 -4.42
N GLY A 180 -9.22 -11.15 -3.79
CA GLY A 180 -10.43 -10.53 -4.31
C GLY A 180 -11.33 -11.52 -5.05
N LYS A 181 -12.33 -10.98 -5.74
CA LYS A 181 -13.27 -11.77 -6.55
C LYS A 181 -12.67 -12.12 -7.89
N ASP A 182 -12.83 -13.36 -8.28
CA ASP A 182 -12.51 -13.82 -9.62
C ASP A 182 -13.63 -13.54 -10.63
N GLN A 183 -13.33 -13.67 -11.91
CA GLN A 183 -14.28 -13.42 -12.99
C GLN A 183 -15.62 -14.15 -12.82
N PRO A 184 -15.67 -15.47 -12.44
CA PRO A 184 -16.94 -16.17 -12.27
C PRO A 184 -17.82 -15.60 -11.15
N GLU A 185 -17.22 -14.92 -10.17
CA GLU A 185 -17.93 -14.33 -9.03
C GLU A 185 -18.35 -12.88 -9.26
N SER A 186 -17.95 -12.31 -10.38
CA SER A 186 -18.17 -10.90 -10.69
C SER A 186 -19.39 -10.69 -11.59
N THR A 187 -20.15 -9.64 -11.28
CA THR A 187 -21.23 -9.13 -12.15
C THR A 187 -20.75 -8.01 -13.08
N CYS A 188 -19.46 -7.64 -13.02
CA CYS A 188 -18.89 -6.62 -13.90
C CYS A 188 -18.94 -7.05 -15.37
N LYS A 189 -19.37 -6.09 -16.20
CA LYS A 189 -19.26 -6.17 -17.68
C LYS A 189 -18.41 -4.99 -18.13
N PHE A 190 -17.24 -5.30 -18.72
CA PHE A 190 -16.26 -4.30 -19.13
C PHE A 190 -16.04 -4.32 -20.65
#